data_7d84a795bff8d8214e65cc58ac3b85e8
#
_entry.id   7d84a795bff8d8214e65cc58ac3b85e8
#
_cell.length_a   1.000
_cell.length_b   1.000
_cell.length_c   1.000
_cell.angle_alpha   90.00
_cell.angle_beta   90.00
_cell.angle_gamma   90.00
#
_symmetry.space_group_name_H-M   'P 1'
#
loop_
_entity.id
_entity.type
_entity.pdbx_description
1 polymer ?
#
loop_
_entity_poly.entity_id
_entity_poly.type
_entity_poly.pdbx_seq_one_letter_code
_entity_poly.pdbx_strand_id
1 'polypeptide(L)'
;MNRGIYRLPRYYSPYRNYNYSRLSIGIFLNSGFYGQNYWINDPWSYRLPPAYGPYRWVRYWDDVMLVDVYSGEVVDVIYDFFW
;
A
#
# COMPACT_ATOMS: atom_id res chain seq x y z
N MET A 1 10.11 12.28 13.78
CA MET A 1 9.20 11.28 13.22
C MET A 1 9.91 9.98 12.99
N ASN A 2 9.29 8.89 13.35
CA ASN A 2 9.87 7.58 13.13
C ASN A 2 9.50 7.07 11.75
N ARG A 3 10.51 6.82 10.95
CA ARG A 3 10.28 6.05 9.75
C ARG A 3 10.16 4.58 10.10
N GLY A 4 9.58 3.82 9.20
CA GLY A 4 9.53 2.38 9.38
C GLY A 4 10.92 1.76 9.43
N ILE A 5 11.01 0.63 10.11
CA ILE A 5 12.26 -0.14 10.19
C ILE A 5 12.47 -1.01 8.96
N TYR A 6 11.52 -1.03 8.06
CA TYR A 6 11.55 -1.91 6.89
C TYR A 6 12.02 -1.14 5.67
N ARG A 7 12.94 -1.76 4.94
CA ARG A 7 13.57 -1.17 3.78
C ARG A 7 13.18 -1.95 2.55
N LEU A 8 12.70 -1.23 1.52
CA LEU A 8 12.37 -1.84 0.25
C LEU A 8 13.06 -1.10 -0.88
N PRO A 9 13.20 -1.74 -2.05
CA PRO A 9 13.69 -1.07 -3.24
C PRO A 9 12.83 0.14 -3.60
N ARG A 10 13.35 0.98 -4.49
CA ARG A 10 12.63 2.16 -4.97
C ARG A 10 11.25 1.78 -5.46
N TYR A 11 10.27 2.61 -5.13
CA TYR A 11 8.91 2.45 -5.61
C TYR A 11 8.79 2.98 -7.05
N TYR A 12 8.12 2.22 -7.90
CA TYR A 12 7.83 2.64 -9.27
C TYR A 12 6.33 2.79 -9.43
N SER A 13 5.89 4.04 -9.62
CA SER A 13 4.48 4.33 -9.80
C SER A 13 3.93 3.63 -11.04
N PRO A 14 2.69 3.11 -10.99
CA PRO A 14 2.06 2.52 -12.16
C PRO A 14 1.66 3.55 -13.23
N TYR A 15 1.63 4.83 -12.87
CA TYR A 15 1.25 5.91 -13.77
C TYR A 15 2.38 6.91 -13.90
N ARG A 16 2.71 7.27 -15.14
CA ARG A 16 3.92 8.00 -15.48
C ARG A 16 4.04 9.36 -14.82
N ASN A 17 3.01 10.17 -14.85
CA ASN A 17 3.06 11.55 -14.36
C ASN A 17 2.37 11.71 -13.01
N TYR A 18 2.30 10.65 -12.25
CA TYR A 18 1.65 10.66 -10.96
C TYR A 18 2.70 10.81 -9.86
N ASN A 19 2.52 11.80 -9.01
CA ASN A 19 3.38 12.05 -7.87
C ASN A 19 2.71 11.57 -6.59
N TYR A 20 3.53 11.29 -5.58
CA TYR A 20 3.00 10.92 -4.28
C TYR A 20 2.08 12.00 -3.73
N SER A 21 0.96 11.59 -3.21
CA SER A 21 0.12 12.42 -2.36
C SER A 21 -0.35 11.59 -1.18
N ARG A 22 -0.43 12.21 -0.01
CA ARG A 22 -0.88 11.52 1.19
C ARG A 22 -2.35 11.15 1.03
N LEU A 23 -2.64 9.87 1.10
CA LEU A 23 -4.00 9.36 0.95
C LEU A 23 -4.61 9.07 2.32
N SER A 24 -5.92 9.01 2.37
CA SER A 24 -6.66 8.73 3.60
C SER A 24 -7.61 7.56 3.41
N ILE A 25 -8.08 7.02 4.51
CA ILE A 25 -9.10 5.96 4.50
C ILE A 25 -10.35 6.46 3.79
N GLY A 26 -10.94 5.61 2.96
CA GLY A 26 -12.15 5.92 2.22
C GLY A 26 -11.90 6.40 0.80
N ILE A 27 -10.67 6.70 0.43
CA ILE A 27 -10.32 7.05 -0.94
C ILE A 27 -10.38 5.79 -1.81
N PHE A 28 -10.78 5.98 -3.07
CA PHE A 28 -10.74 4.91 -4.07
C PHE A 28 -9.56 5.14 -5.00
N LEU A 29 -8.74 4.09 -5.13
CA LEU A 29 -7.56 4.12 -5.98
C LEU A 29 -7.88 3.67 -7.40
N ASN A 30 -7.12 4.18 -8.36
CA ASN A 30 -7.09 3.61 -9.70
C ASN A 30 -6.45 2.22 -9.65
N SER A 31 -6.91 1.33 -10.52
CA SER A 31 -6.58 -0.09 -10.43
C SER A 31 -5.10 -0.41 -10.53
N GLY A 32 -4.32 0.42 -11.21
CA GLY A 32 -2.88 0.21 -11.31
C GLY A 32 -2.17 0.24 -9.95
N PHE A 33 -2.70 0.99 -8.99
CA PHE A 33 -2.07 1.11 -7.67
C PHE A 33 -2.22 -0.13 -6.81
N TYR A 34 -3.21 -0.98 -7.08
CA TYR A 34 -3.41 -2.20 -6.30
C TYR A 34 -3.30 -3.47 -7.14
N GLY A 35 -2.53 -3.40 -8.22
CA GLY A 35 -2.15 -4.58 -8.97
C GLY A 35 -1.29 -5.52 -8.15
N GLN A 36 -1.23 -6.79 -8.56
CA GLN A 36 -0.55 -7.84 -7.80
C GLN A 36 0.92 -7.53 -7.51
N ASN A 37 1.58 -6.81 -8.40
CA ASN A 37 3.00 -6.46 -8.20
C ASN A 37 3.23 -5.48 -7.04
N TYR A 38 2.18 -4.86 -6.51
CA TYR A 38 2.27 -3.99 -5.35
C TYR A 38 1.79 -4.65 -4.06
N TRP A 39 1.28 -5.88 -4.13
CA TRP A 39 0.79 -6.58 -2.95
C TRP A 39 1.95 -7.00 -2.05
N ILE A 40 1.74 -6.85 -0.75
CA ILE A 40 2.61 -7.42 0.28
C ILE A 40 2.09 -8.83 0.54
N ASN A 41 2.74 -9.83 -0.03
CA ASN A 41 2.29 -11.22 0.07
C ASN A 41 2.71 -11.91 1.36
N ASP A 42 3.61 -11.27 2.10
CA ASP A 42 4.14 -11.79 3.36
C ASP A 42 3.97 -10.76 4.48
N PRO A 43 2.72 -10.38 4.80
CA PRO A 43 2.49 -9.33 5.81
C PRO A 43 3.12 -9.65 7.15
N TRP A 44 3.22 -10.92 7.51
CA TRP A 44 3.86 -11.33 8.76
C TRP A 44 5.32 -10.88 8.85
N SER A 45 6.03 -10.77 7.73
CA SER A 45 7.41 -10.29 7.71
C SER A 45 7.52 -8.84 8.14
N TYR A 46 6.43 -8.11 8.09
CA TYR A 46 6.35 -6.69 8.45
C TYR A 46 5.48 -6.47 9.68
N ARG A 47 5.13 -7.53 10.40
CA ARG A 47 4.27 -7.47 11.58
C ARG A 47 2.90 -6.87 11.28
N LEU A 48 2.46 -7.02 10.05
CA LEU A 48 1.11 -6.65 9.66
C LEU A 48 0.16 -7.82 9.91
N PRO A 49 -1.08 -7.55 10.30
CA PRO A 49 -2.07 -8.62 10.41
C PRO A 49 -2.36 -9.21 9.03
N PRO A 50 -2.80 -10.46 8.97
CA PRO A 50 -3.17 -11.05 7.68
C PRO A 50 -4.35 -10.31 7.05
N ALA A 51 -4.38 -10.28 5.73
CA ALA A 51 -5.48 -9.72 4.97
C ALA A 51 -6.35 -10.87 4.43
N TYR A 52 -7.66 -10.71 4.56
CA TYR A 52 -8.63 -11.74 4.19
C TYR A 52 -9.63 -11.23 3.15
N GLY A 53 -10.27 -12.17 2.45
CA GLY A 53 -11.31 -11.86 1.50
C GLY A 53 -10.81 -10.95 0.39
N PRO A 54 -11.51 -9.84 0.11
CA PRO A 54 -11.11 -8.92 -0.97
C PRO A 54 -9.93 -8.03 -0.59
N TYR A 55 -9.45 -8.09 0.65
CA TYR A 55 -8.45 -7.14 1.15
C TYR A 55 -7.05 -7.64 0.90
N ARG A 56 -6.16 -6.69 0.55
CA ARG A 56 -4.72 -6.96 0.42
C ARG A 56 -3.94 -5.78 0.95
N TRP A 57 -2.80 -6.07 1.59
CA TRP A 57 -1.83 -5.05 1.92
C TRP A 57 -1.08 -4.66 0.65
N VAL A 58 -1.01 -3.36 0.38
CA VAL A 58 -0.45 -2.82 -0.85
C VAL A 58 0.57 -1.75 -0.50
N ARG A 59 1.72 -1.80 -1.16
CA ARG A 59 2.70 -0.73 -1.05
C ARG A 59 2.27 0.46 -1.90
N TYR A 60 2.41 1.66 -1.34
CA TYR A 60 2.16 2.92 -2.02
C TYR A 60 3.26 3.89 -1.60
N TRP A 61 4.29 4.07 -2.45
CA TRP A 61 5.55 4.74 -2.07
C TRP A 61 6.09 4.15 -0.77
N ASP A 62 6.19 4.96 0.29
CA ASP A 62 6.69 4.50 1.59
C ASP A 62 5.56 4.13 2.56
N ASP A 63 4.33 4.23 2.12
CA ASP A 63 3.17 3.86 2.92
C ASP A 63 2.73 2.43 2.62
N VAL A 64 2.03 1.81 3.55
CA VAL A 64 1.34 0.55 3.30
C VAL A 64 -0.15 0.75 3.54
N MET A 65 -0.97 0.22 2.66
CA MET A 65 -2.41 0.40 2.70
C MET A 65 -3.11 -0.94 2.62
N LEU A 66 -4.20 -1.07 3.38
CA LEU A 66 -5.11 -2.19 3.22
C LEU A 66 -6.19 -1.76 2.23
N VAL A 67 -6.29 -2.46 1.13
CA VAL A 67 -7.14 -2.09 0.00
C VAL A 67 -8.11 -3.23 -0.33
N ASP A 68 -9.37 -2.86 -0.53
CA ASP A 68 -10.35 -3.74 -1.15
C ASP A 68 -10.03 -3.77 -2.65
N VAL A 69 -9.47 -4.88 -3.12
CA VAL A 69 -8.97 -4.96 -4.50
C VAL A 69 -10.09 -5.15 -5.53
N TYR A 70 -11.33 -5.34 -5.11
CA TYR A 70 -12.45 -5.34 -6.04
C TYR A 70 -12.97 -3.93 -6.32
N SER A 71 -12.93 -3.05 -5.33
CA SER A 71 -13.43 -1.68 -5.47
C SER A 71 -12.33 -0.64 -5.56
N GLY A 72 -11.16 -0.95 -5.03
CA GLY A 72 -10.06 0.02 -4.92
C GLY A 72 -10.13 0.87 -3.65
N GLU A 73 -11.07 0.60 -2.76
CA GLU A 73 -11.23 1.41 -1.55
C GLU A 73 -10.10 1.16 -0.56
N VAL A 74 -9.49 2.23 -0.09
CA VAL A 74 -8.49 2.20 0.99
C VAL A 74 -9.22 2.12 2.32
N VAL A 75 -9.02 1.02 3.05
CA VAL A 75 -9.71 0.81 4.32
C VAL A 75 -8.79 0.98 5.52
N ASP A 76 -7.48 1.00 5.33
CA ASP A 76 -6.51 1.32 6.37
C ASP A 76 -5.22 1.83 5.75
N VAL A 77 -4.46 2.64 6.46
CA VAL A 77 -3.19 3.20 6.00
C VAL A 77 -2.22 3.28 7.17
N ILE A 78 -0.97 2.87 6.92
CA ILE A 78 0.14 3.14 7.83
C ILE A 78 1.14 3.98 7.05
N TYR A 79 1.30 5.24 7.43
CA TYR A 79 2.19 6.17 6.73
C TYR A 79 3.64 5.94 7.13
N ASP A 80 4.55 6.24 6.19
CA ASP A 80 6.00 6.15 6.40
C ASP A 80 6.42 4.79 6.96
N PHE A 81 5.86 3.74 6.40
CA PHE A 81 6.10 2.37 6.86
C PHE A 81 7.43 1.84 6.33
N PHE A 82 7.74 2.16 5.09
CA PHE A 82 9.01 1.78 4.45
C PHE A 82 9.93 2.99 4.32
N TRP A 83 11.20 2.69 4.05
CA TRP A 83 12.16 3.73 3.72
C TRP A 83 13.33 3.19 2.90
#